data_c2811a2c03d9f313b1254ee610a69653
#
_entry.id   c2811a2c03d9f313b1254ee610a69653
#
_cell.length_a   1.000
_cell.length_b   1.000
_cell.length_c   1.000
_cell.angle_alpha   90.00
_cell.angle_beta   90.00
_cell.angle_gamma   90.00
#
_symmetry.space_group_name_H-M   'P 1'
#
loop_
_entity.id
_entity.type
_entity.pdbx_description
1 polymer ?
#
loop_
_entity_poly.entity_id
_entity_poly.type
_entity_poly.pdbx_seq_one_letter_code
_entity_poly.pdbx_strand_id
1 'polypeptide(L)'
;WFDLEKREALVEYPGDAGKFFRDTLCRGAFVAFLAREKGTKSTWLLDVAYRAVRQRRNVAFFDAGDSTEEDVGIRFEERICRWPSYSPNDDGTWPAEIKVPKKIKIDKGEDLAEVTEWHRREYPGPLTAEMAIEGNRKLKEKLASDRKFWKLSCHPNLSLGVGNIKSIILGWALEDWHPDVVIVDYADLLAPPPGRLESRDQINRNWQLLRSLSQ
;
A
#
# COMPACT_ATOMS: atom_id res chain seq x y z
N TRP A 1 -29.96 -2.14 -17.75
CA TRP A 1 -28.69 -1.40 -17.90
C TRP A 1 -28.40 -0.48 -16.72
N PHE A 2 -29.29 -0.34 -15.72
CA PHE A 2 -29.11 0.55 -14.56
C PHE A 2 -29.00 -0.16 -13.20
N ASP A 3 -29.11 -1.47 -13.13
CA ASP A 3 -28.63 -2.25 -11.99
C ASP A 3 -27.11 -2.44 -12.14
N LEU A 4 -26.38 -1.39 -11.82
CA LEU A 4 -24.98 -1.52 -11.44
C LEU A 4 -24.99 -2.36 -10.16
N GLU A 5 -24.82 -3.69 -10.31
CA GLU A 5 -24.50 -4.55 -9.19
C GLU A 5 -23.44 -3.82 -8.36
N LYS A 6 -23.77 -3.53 -7.10
CA LYS A 6 -22.82 -2.87 -6.20
C LYS A 6 -21.59 -3.74 -6.15
N ARG A 7 -20.51 -3.31 -6.81
CA ARG A 7 -19.26 -4.05 -6.79
C ARG A 7 -18.84 -4.25 -5.35
N GLU A 8 -18.47 -5.47 -5.01
CA GLU A 8 -17.97 -5.80 -3.68
C GLU A 8 -16.72 -4.97 -3.38
N ALA A 9 -16.76 -4.18 -2.31
CA ALA A 9 -15.59 -3.46 -1.85
C ALA A 9 -14.54 -4.47 -1.35
N LEU A 10 -13.34 -4.46 -1.93
CA LEU A 10 -12.24 -5.32 -1.50
C LEU A 10 -11.50 -4.76 -0.29
N VAL A 11 -11.38 -3.44 -0.22
CA VAL A 11 -10.69 -2.75 0.87
C VAL A 11 -11.57 -1.61 1.36
N GLU A 12 -12.01 -1.71 2.60
CA GLU A 12 -12.85 -0.71 3.23
C GLU A 12 -12.03 0.24 4.09
N TYR A 13 -12.36 1.51 4.01
CA TYR A 13 -11.84 2.58 4.85
C TYR A 13 -12.92 3.13 5.77
N PRO A 14 -12.58 3.58 6.97
CA PRO A 14 -13.54 4.25 7.84
C PRO A 14 -13.79 5.71 7.43
N GLY A 15 -14.93 6.26 7.84
CA GLY A 15 -15.25 7.67 7.71
C GLY A 15 -15.33 8.17 6.26
N ASP A 16 -14.85 9.39 6.01
CA ASP A 16 -14.93 10.02 4.69
C ASP A 16 -14.01 9.37 3.65
N ALA A 17 -12.87 8.83 4.09
CA ALA A 17 -12.03 8.01 3.22
C ALA A 17 -12.79 6.77 2.73
N GLY A 18 -13.64 6.17 3.58
CA GLY A 18 -14.52 5.07 3.18
C GLY A 18 -15.51 5.45 2.12
N LYS A 19 -16.10 6.63 2.21
CA LYS A 19 -17.02 7.15 1.17
C LYS A 19 -16.29 7.36 -0.15
N PHE A 20 -15.06 7.91 -0.09
CA PHE A 20 -14.25 8.17 -1.27
C PHE A 20 -13.78 6.89 -1.97
N PHE A 21 -13.32 5.88 -1.22
CA PHE A 21 -12.76 4.65 -1.79
C PHE A 21 -13.78 3.55 -2.05
N ARG A 22 -15.03 3.70 -1.61
CA ARG A 22 -16.05 2.64 -1.62
C ARG A 22 -16.21 1.97 -2.97
N ASP A 23 -16.33 2.77 -4.03
CA ASP A 23 -16.57 2.29 -5.39
C ASP A 23 -15.27 2.20 -6.22
N THR A 24 -14.14 2.56 -5.60
CA THR A 24 -12.82 2.60 -6.22
C THR A 24 -12.01 1.34 -5.91
N LEU A 25 -11.95 0.93 -4.64
CA LEU A 25 -11.21 -0.25 -4.19
C LEU A 25 -12.13 -1.49 -4.18
N CYS A 26 -12.65 -1.85 -5.32
CA CYS A 26 -13.56 -2.98 -5.52
C CYS A 26 -12.93 -4.07 -6.41
N ARG A 27 -13.55 -5.24 -6.43
CA ARG A 27 -13.09 -6.37 -7.26
C ARG A 27 -13.07 -5.99 -8.75
N GLY A 28 -11.98 -6.33 -9.44
CA GLY A 28 -11.75 -6.00 -10.85
C GLY A 28 -11.47 -4.52 -11.13
N ALA A 29 -11.27 -3.69 -10.08
CA ALA A 29 -10.84 -2.32 -10.26
C ALA A 29 -9.34 -2.22 -10.55
N PHE A 30 -8.98 -1.23 -11.36
CA PHE A 30 -7.61 -0.80 -11.57
C PHE A 30 -7.46 0.63 -11.07
N VAL A 31 -6.68 0.82 -10.02
CA VAL A 31 -6.54 2.10 -9.32
C VAL A 31 -5.10 2.56 -9.35
N ALA A 32 -4.88 3.83 -9.69
CA ALA A 32 -3.55 4.43 -9.69
C ALA A 32 -3.47 5.57 -8.65
N PHE A 33 -2.43 5.54 -7.83
CA PHE A 33 -2.09 6.62 -6.91
C PHE A 33 -1.01 7.50 -7.56
N LEU A 34 -1.37 8.73 -7.89
CA LEU A 34 -0.47 9.70 -8.50
C LEU A 34 -0.05 10.74 -7.47
N ALA A 35 1.24 10.96 -7.35
CA ALA A 35 1.81 12.02 -6.53
C ALA A 35 3.19 12.42 -7.08
N ARG A 36 3.68 13.59 -6.67
CA ARG A 36 5.06 14.00 -6.94
C ARG A 36 6.04 13.03 -6.29
N GLU A 37 7.30 13.08 -6.71
CA GLU A 37 8.40 12.39 -6.03
C GLU A 37 8.39 12.74 -4.53
N LYS A 38 8.67 11.76 -3.66
CA LYS A 38 8.56 11.87 -2.19
C LYS A 38 7.15 12.26 -1.68
N GLY A 39 6.12 12.13 -2.53
CA GLY A 39 4.72 12.49 -2.24
C GLY A 39 3.92 11.38 -1.54
N THR A 40 4.55 10.53 -0.74
CA THR A 40 3.89 9.50 0.11
C THR A 40 3.09 8.41 -0.63
N LYS A 41 3.33 8.20 -1.94
CA LYS A 41 2.65 7.13 -2.72
C LYS A 41 2.78 5.76 -2.07
N SER A 42 4.02 5.35 -1.78
CA SER A 42 4.34 4.06 -1.14
C SER A 42 3.65 3.91 0.21
N THR A 43 3.55 4.99 1.00
CA THR A 43 2.83 4.99 2.28
C THR A 43 1.34 4.69 2.08
N TRP A 44 0.70 5.28 1.06
CA TRP A 44 -0.69 4.98 0.72
C TRP A 44 -0.87 3.54 0.26
N LEU A 45 0.02 3.03 -0.60
CA LEU A 45 -0.02 1.65 -1.07
C LEU A 45 0.16 0.65 0.08
N LEU A 46 1.06 0.92 1.02
CA LEU A 46 1.24 0.12 2.23
C LEU A 46 0.02 0.21 3.17
N ASP A 47 -0.66 1.36 3.28
CA ASP A 47 -1.90 1.47 4.06
C ASP A 47 -3.05 0.66 3.43
N VAL A 48 -3.18 0.68 2.09
CA VAL A 48 -4.13 -0.19 1.36
C VAL A 48 -3.83 -1.66 1.65
N ALA A 49 -2.55 -2.06 1.54
CA ALA A 49 -2.11 -3.43 1.83
C ALA A 49 -2.44 -3.85 3.27
N TYR A 50 -2.08 -3.05 4.25
CA TYR A 50 -2.38 -3.30 5.67
C TYR A 50 -3.88 -3.45 5.94
N ARG A 51 -4.71 -2.59 5.32
CA ARG A 51 -6.16 -2.68 5.47
C ARG A 51 -6.73 -3.92 4.82
N ALA A 52 -6.26 -4.28 3.63
CA ALA A 52 -6.64 -5.51 2.96
C ALA A 52 -6.31 -6.75 3.82
N VAL A 53 -5.08 -6.83 4.34
CA VAL A 53 -4.66 -7.90 5.26
C VAL A 53 -5.56 -7.96 6.49
N ARG A 54 -5.88 -6.82 7.12
CA ARG A 54 -6.80 -6.76 8.26
C ARG A 54 -8.22 -7.23 7.95
N GLN A 55 -8.61 -7.18 6.69
CA GLN A 55 -9.90 -7.66 6.18
C GLN A 55 -9.80 -9.07 5.58
N ARG A 56 -8.70 -9.79 5.90
CA ARG A 56 -8.44 -11.17 5.48
C ARG A 56 -8.35 -11.33 3.95
N ARG A 57 -7.88 -10.29 3.26
CA ARG A 57 -7.59 -10.34 1.82
C ARG A 57 -6.13 -10.69 1.59
N ASN A 58 -5.86 -11.55 0.63
CA ASN A 58 -4.50 -11.87 0.21
C ASN A 58 -3.93 -10.71 -0.60
N VAL A 59 -2.79 -10.21 -0.20
CA VAL A 59 -2.10 -9.09 -0.86
C VAL A 59 -0.79 -9.55 -1.46
N ALA A 60 -0.65 -9.41 -2.77
CA ALA A 60 0.60 -9.49 -3.49
C ALA A 60 1.19 -8.09 -3.65
N PHE A 61 2.31 -7.81 -3.02
CA PHE A 61 2.99 -6.52 -3.12
C PHE A 61 4.28 -6.70 -3.93
N PHE A 62 4.39 -5.95 -5.02
CA PHE A 62 5.57 -5.91 -5.88
C PHE A 62 6.22 -4.53 -5.74
N ASP A 63 7.45 -4.51 -5.26
CA ASP A 63 8.30 -3.32 -5.30
C ASP A 63 9.20 -3.43 -6.54
N ALA A 64 9.11 -2.45 -7.43
CA ALA A 64 9.90 -2.34 -8.65
C ALA A 64 10.85 -1.14 -8.60
N GLY A 65 11.30 -0.80 -7.40
CA GLY A 65 12.12 0.36 -7.13
C GLY A 65 13.47 0.02 -6.50
N ASP A 66 13.93 0.95 -5.68
CA ASP A 66 15.22 0.86 -5.01
C ASP A 66 15.09 0.31 -3.56
N SER A 67 13.87 -0.05 -3.12
CA SER A 67 13.65 -0.56 -1.76
C SER A 67 14.04 -2.03 -1.67
N THR A 68 14.66 -2.39 -0.57
CA THR A 68 14.90 -3.80 -0.22
C THR A 68 13.66 -4.44 0.41
N GLU A 69 13.60 -5.76 0.48
CA GLU A 69 12.53 -6.46 1.22
C GLU A 69 12.50 -6.05 2.70
N GLU A 70 13.67 -5.77 3.27
CA GLU A 70 13.81 -5.29 4.65
C GLU A 70 13.18 -3.89 4.80
N ASP A 71 13.47 -2.95 3.89
CA ASP A 71 12.90 -1.59 3.93
C ASP A 71 11.38 -1.60 3.83
N VAL A 72 10.82 -2.39 2.90
CA VAL A 72 9.37 -2.52 2.75
C VAL A 72 8.78 -3.22 3.97
N GLY A 73 9.46 -4.25 4.49
CA GLY A 73 9.08 -4.97 5.70
C GLY A 73 8.99 -4.05 6.90
N ILE A 74 10.05 -3.26 7.18
CA ILE A 74 10.09 -2.30 8.29
C ILE A 74 8.91 -1.31 8.20
N ARG A 75 8.66 -0.73 7.02
CA ARG A 75 7.53 0.20 6.83
C ARG A 75 6.17 -0.46 7.07
N PHE A 76 6.04 -1.74 6.72
CA PHE A 76 4.82 -2.48 7.01
C PHE A 76 4.65 -2.75 8.50
N GLU A 77 5.75 -3.09 9.22
CA GLU A 77 5.79 -3.25 10.67
C GLU A 77 5.45 -1.94 11.41
N GLU A 78 5.99 -0.81 10.96
CA GLU A 78 5.63 0.52 11.46
C GLU A 78 4.11 0.75 11.38
N ARG A 79 3.51 0.30 10.28
CA ARG A 79 2.06 0.44 10.07
C ARG A 79 1.25 -0.49 10.97
N ILE A 80 1.72 -1.71 11.22
CA ILE A 80 1.11 -2.67 12.15
C ILE A 80 1.18 -2.13 13.58
N CYS A 81 2.38 -1.73 14.02
CA CYS A 81 2.65 -1.30 15.38
C CYS A 81 2.20 0.14 15.65
N ARG A 82 2.00 0.93 14.59
CA ARG A 82 1.78 2.38 14.66
C ARG A 82 2.93 3.06 15.42
N TRP A 83 4.16 2.66 15.11
CA TRP A 83 5.37 3.09 15.80
C TRP A 83 6.46 3.35 14.75
N PRO A 84 7.15 4.51 14.79
CA PRO A 84 8.19 4.84 13.82
C PRO A 84 9.48 4.07 14.09
N SER A 85 10.19 3.67 13.05
CA SER A 85 11.54 3.09 13.12
C SER A 85 12.62 4.16 13.09
N TYR A 86 12.32 5.31 12.49
CA TYR A 86 13.19 6.48 12.45
C TYR A 86 12.59 7.62 13.26
N SER A 87 13.47 8.44 13.90
CA SER A 87 12.99 9.61 14.62
C SER A 87 12.29 10.59 13.67
N PRO A 88 11.09 11.08 14.02
CA PRO A 88 10.45 12.16 13.30
C PRO A 88 11.05 13.54 13.60
N ASN A 89 11.99 13.65 14.55
CA ASN A 89 12.72 14.88 14.82
C ASN A 89 13.76 15.14 13.72
N ASP A 90 13.93 16.38 13.29
CA ASP A 90 14.87 16.76 12.22
C ASP A 90 16.33 16.40 12.54
N ASP A 91 16.69 16.35 13.83
CA ASP A 91 18.01 15.98 14.33
C ASP A 91 18.19 14.48 14.58
N GLY A 92 17.16 13.67 14.32
CA GLY A 92 17.19 12.22 14.53
C GLY A 92 17.17 11.77 15.99
N THR A 93 16.96 12.68 16.95
CA THR A 93 16.99 12.36 18.39
C THR A 93 15.69 11.76 18.91
N TRP A 94 15.78 11.09 20.07
CA TRP A 94 14.67 10.59 20.85
C TRP A 94 14.71 11.18 22.27
N PRO A 95 13.57 11.37 22.96
CA PRO A 95 12.19 11.04 22.53
C PRO A 95 11.69 11.96 21.41
N ALA A 96 10.71 11.49 20.65
CA ALA A 96 10.12 12.23 19.55
C ALA A 96 8.60 12.40 19.73
N GLU A 97 8.05 13.50 19.23
CA GLU A 97 6.62 13.79 19.27
C GLU A 97 6.06 13.93 17.86
N ILE A 98 4.99 13.21 17.56
CA ILE A 98 4.22 13.41 16.32
C ILE A 98 2.89 14.09 16.66
N LYS A 99 2.58 15.16 15.97
CA LYS A 99 1.27 15.81 16.00
C LYS A 99 0.38 15.28 14.90
N VAL A 100 -0.74 14.69 15.27
CA VAL A 100 -1.71 14.13 14.33
C VAL A 100 -2.98 15.00 14.37
N PRO A 101 -3.51 15.44 13.22
CA PRO A 101 -4.78 16.16 13.19
C PRO A 101 -5.89 15.35 13.85
N LYS A 102 -6.60 15.95 14.83
CA LYS A 102 -7.75 15.32 15.50
C LYS A 102 -9.07 15.86 14.97
N LYS A 103 -9.13 17.17 14.74
CA LYS A 103 -10.27 17.83 14.10
C LYS A 103 -9.79 18.72 12.97
N ILE A 104 -10.46 18.62 11.84
CA ILE A 104 -10.21 19.41 10.66
C ILE A 104 -11.49 20.16 10.32
N LYS A 105 -11.43 21.47 10.17
CA LYS A 105 -12.50 22.32 9.67
C LYS A 105 -12.24 22.57 8.19
N ILE A 106 -13.23 22.31 7.36
CA ILE A 106 -13.21 22.62 5.94
C ILE A 106 -14.28 23.67 5.73
N ASP A 107 -13.89 24.89 5.40
CA ASP A 107 -14.83 25.95 5.05
C ASP A 107 -15.34 25.72 3.62
N LYS A 108 -16.68 25.71 3.48
CA LYS A 108 -17.33 25.54 2.18
C LYS A 108 -17.06 26.80 1.34
N GLY A 109 -16.11 26.70 0.43
CA GLY A 109 -15.74 27.77 -0.51
C GLY A 109 -14.25 28.15 -0.49
N GLU A 110 -13.48 27.63 0.45
CA GLU A 110 -12.02 27.74 0.45
C GLU A 110 -11.41 26.32 0.33
N ASP A 111 -10.45 26.17 -0.56
CA ASP A 111 -9.74 24.88 -0.78
C ASP A 111 -8.76 24.53 0.37
N LEU A 112 -8.85 25.25 1.49
CA LEU A 112 -7.96 25.12 2.64
C LEU A 112 -8.67 24.44 3.80
N ALA A 113 -8.07 23.36 4.29
CA ALA A 113 -8.48 22.68 5.51
C ALA A 113 -7.66 23.20 6.69
N GLU A 114 -8.33 23.72 7.73
CA GLU A 114 -7.71 24.16 8.97
C GLU A 114 -7.77 23.06 10.01
N VAL A 115 -6.62 22.74 10.63
CA VAL A 115 -6.57 21.79 11.75
C VAL A 115 -6.86 22.53 13.04
N THR A 116 -8.03 22.31 13.63
CA THR A 116 -8.50 22.99 14.83
C THR A 116 -8.11 22.29 16.14
N GLU A 117 -7.79 21.02 16.09
CA GLU A 117 -7.36 20.24 17.26
C GLU A 117 -6.30 19.21 16.86
N TRP A 118 -5.22 19.13 17.62
CA TRP A 118 -4.13 18.20 17.43
C TRP A 118 -4.10 17.15 18.55
N HIS A 119 -3.86 15.89 18.18
CA HIS A 119 -3.48 14.84 19.11
C HIS A 119 -1.95 14.69 19.08
N ARG A 120 -1.31 14.74 20.24
CA ARG A 120 0.12 14.52 20.39
C ARG A 120 0.37 13.08 20.79
N ARG A 121 1.35 12.49 20.18
CA ARG A 121 1.82 11.14 20.50
C ARG A 121 3.32 11.18 20.68
N GLU A 122 3.76 10.76 21.85
CA GLU A 122 5.18 10.69 22.19
C GLU A 122 5.70 9.27 21.93
N TYR A 123 6.94 9.21 21.49
CA TYR A 123 7.67 7.99 21.23
C TYR A 123 9.02 8.09 21.95
N PRO A 124 9.27 7.23 22.97
CA PRO A 124 10.52 7.27 23.74
C PRO A 124 11.73 6.74 22.96
N GLY A 125 11.51 5.99 21.89
CA GLY A 125 12.55 5.39 21.05
C GLY A 125 11.99 4.79 19.77
N PRO A 126 12.85 4.22 18.91
CA PRO A 126 12.44 3.60 17.65
C PRO A 126 11.64 2.30 17.85
N LEU A 127 10.99 1.84 16.80
CA LEU A 127 10.41 0.51 16.73
C LEU A 127 11.50 -0.54 16.95
N THR A 128 11.28 -1.47 17.88
CA THR A 128 12.20 -2.58 18.12
C THR A 128 11.69 -3.89 17.53
N ALA A 129 12.58 -4.88 17.36
CA ALA A 129 12.22 -6.20 16.85
C ALA A 129 11.17 -6.89 17.75
N GLU A 130 11.29 -6.75 19.08
CA GLU A 130 10.33 -7.32 20.03
C GLU A 130 8.93 -6.70 19.87
N MET A 131 8.87 -5.38 19.64
CA MET A 131 7.61 -4.67 19.38
C MET A 131 6.98 -5.13 18.05
N ALA A 132 7.80 -5.34 17.03
CA ALA A 132 7.34 -5.84 15.73
C ALA A 132 6.79 -7.28 15.85
N ILE A 133 7.48 -8.17 16.53
CA ILE A 133 7.03 -9.55 16.83
C ILE A 133 5.70 -9.52 17.57
N GLU A 134 5.58 -8.70 18.61
CA GLU A 134 4.35 -8.58 19.41
C GLU A 134 3.20 -7.97 18.58
N GLY A 135 3.49 -6.97 17.73
CA GLY A 135 2.53 -6.38 16.81
C GLY A 135 1.96 -7.42 15.83
N ASN A 136 2.82 -8.23 15.24
CA ASN A 136 2.43 -9.31 14.34
C ASN A 136 1.63 -10.41 15.06
N ARG A 137 2.02 -10.78 16.29
CA ARG A 137 1.27 -11.72 17.12
C ARG A 137 -0.17 -11.22 17.34
N LYS A 138 -0.33 -9.96 17.76
CA LYS A 138 -1.66 -9.33 17.94
C LYS A 138 -2.45 -9.26 16.65
N LEU A 139 -1.80 -9.02 15.51
CA LEU A 139 -2.46 -9.02 14.21
C LEU A 139 -2.97 -10.41 13.87
N LYS A 140 -2.17 -11.46 14.02
CA LYS A 140 -2.56 -12.87 13.79
C LYS A 140 -3.73 -13.28 14.69
N GLU A 141 -3.68 -12.96 15.98
CA GLU A 141 -4.78 -13.22 16.93
C GLU A 141 -6.08 -12.54 16.47
N LYS A 142 -6.00 -11.28 16.08
CA LYS A 142 -7.15 -10.53 15.57
C LYS A 142 -7.72 -11.11 14.27
N LEU A 143 -6.85 -11.64 13.42
CA LEU A 143 -7.26 -12.33 12.20
C LEU A 143 -7.81 -13.74 12.49
N ALA A 144 -7.56 -14.30 13.69
CA ALA A 144 -7.89 -15.66 14.06
C ALA A 144 -7.47 -16.66 12.97
N SER A 145 -6.25 -16.50 12.43
CA SER A 145 -5.74 -17.28 11.32
C SER A 145 -4.22 -17.26 11.30
N ASP A 146 -3.62 -18.42 11.07
CA ASP A 146 -2.18 -18.58 10.81
C ASP A 146 -1.84 -18.41 9.32
N ARG A 147 -2.85 -18.18 8.47
CA ARG A 147 -2.67 -18.00 7.03
C ARG A 147 -1.84 -16.74 6.75
N LYS A 148 -0.95 -16.84 5.77
CA LYS A 148 -0.15 -15.72 5.30
C LYS A 148 -0.97 -14.91 4.29
N PHE A 149 -1.42 -13.73 4.71
CA PHE A 149 -2.21 -12.80 3.88
C PHE A 149 -1.37 -11.81 3.07
N TRP A 150 -0.05 -11.83 3.22
CA TRP A 150 0.87 -10.92 2.57
C TRP A 150 2.02 -11.70 1.93
N LYS A 151 2.25 -11.46 0.64
CA LYS A 151 3.46 -11.88 -0.07
C LYS A 151 4.11 -10.65 -0.69
N LEU A 152 5.41 -10.50 -0.50
CA LEU A 152 6.26 -9.43 -1.00
C LEU A 152 7.21 -9.98 -2.04
N SER A 153 7.47 -9.19 -3.09
CA SER A 153 8.46 -9.50 -4.12
C SER A 153 9.13 -8.19 -4.54
N CYS A 154 10.39 -7.99 -4.12
CA CYS A 154 11.17 -6.80 -4.44
C CYS A 154 12.09 -7.07 -5.62
N HIS A 155 12.17 -6.12 -6.52
CA HIS A 155 12.94 -6.22 -7.75
C HIS A 155 13.70 -4.91 -8.00
N PRO A 156 14.95 -5.01 -8.47
CA PRO A 156 15.69 -3.82 -8.91
C PRO A 156 14.94 -3.07 -10.01
N ASN A 157 15.19 -1.77 -10.07
CA ASN A 157 14.65 -0.89 -11.11
C ASN A 157 14.82 -1.49 -12.51
N LEU A 158 13.77 -1.43 -13.34
CA LEU A 158 13.71 -1.93 -14.71
C LEU A 158 13.97 -3.46 -14.88
N SER A 159 13.91 -4.24 -13.79
CA SER A 159 14.10 -5.71 -13.87
C SER A 159 12.78 -6.48 -13.87
N LEU A 160 11.71 -5.90 -13.32
CA LEU A 160 10.39 -6.52 -13.21
C LEU A 160 9.49 -6.08 -14.37
N GLY A 161 9.13 -6.99 -15.27
CA GLY A 161 8.09 -6.74 -16.28
C GLY A 161 6.72 -7.24 -15.85
N VAL A 162 5.66 -6.78 -16.49
CA VAL A 162 4.28 -7.23 -16.19
C VAL A 162 4.11 -8.72 -16.40
N GLY A 163 4.81 -9.29 -17.39
CA GLY A 163 4.85 -10.75 -17.62
C GLY A 163 5.44 -11.52 -16.44
N ASN A 164 6.49 -10.98 -15.79
CA ASN A 164 7.10 -11.57 -14.60
C ASN A 164 6.12 -11.53 -13.42
N ILE A 165 5.42 -10.41 -13.20
CA ILE A 165 4.37 -10.29 -12.17
C ILE A 165 3.34 -11.42 -12.35
N LYS A 166 2.84 -11.61 -13.56
CA LYS A 166 1.89 -12.69 -13.88
C LYS A 166 2.47 -14.07 -13.57
N SER A 167 3.72 -14.33 -13.94
CA SER A 167 4.38 -15.62 -13.69
C SER A 167 4.57 -15.90 -12.20
N ILE A 168 4.94 -14.87 -11.41
CA ILE A 168 5.09 -14.98 -9.96
C ILE A 168 3.73 -15.29 -9.30
N ILE A 169 2.67 -14.57 -9.70
CA ILE A 169 1.31 -14.83 -9.20
C ILE A 169 0.85 -16.25 -9.53
N LEU A 170 1.12 -16.72 -10.75
CA LEU A 170 0.82 -18.10 -11.14
C LEU A 170 1.63 -19.13 -10.33
N GLY A 171 2.90 -18.85 -10.04
CA GLY A 171 3.71 -19.66 -9.13
C GLY A 171 3.10 -19.78 -7.74
N TRP A 172 2.63 -18.65 -7.18
CA TRP A 172 1.93 -18.67 -5.89
C TRP A 172 0.59 -19.38 -5.94
N ALA A 173 -0.10 -19.36 -7.08
CA ALA A 173 -1.34 -20.12 -7.28
C ALA A 173 -1.13 -21.64 -7.23
N LEU A 174 0.04 -22.13 -7.65
CA LEU A 174 0.40 -23.55 -7.51
C LEU A 174 0.57 -23.99 -6.04
N GLU A 175 0.81 -23.02 -5.14
CA GLU A 175 0.85 -23.20 -3.68
C GLU A 175 -0.52 -22.96 -3.02
N ASP A 176 -1.62 -22.95 -3.79
CA ASP A 176 -2.98 -22.61 -3.35
C ASP A 176 -3.08 -21.22 -2.70
N TRP A 177 -2.25 -20.26 -3.16
CA TRP A 177 -2.30 -18.89 -2.68
C TRP A 177 -2.63 -17.92 -3.83
N HIS A 178 -3.82 -17.34 -3.78
CA HIS A 178 -4.34 -16.43 -4.79
C HIS A 178 -4.47 -15.02 -4.20
N PRO A 179 -3.91 -13.97 -4.84
CA PRO A 179 -4.08 -12.60 -4.37
C PRO A 179 -5.50 -12.09 -4.66
N ASP A 180 -6.09 -11.42 -3.67
CA ASP A 180 -7.30 -10.59 -3.86
C ASP A 180 -6.91 -9.19 -4.33
N VAL A 181 -5.75 -8.70 -3.88
CA VAL A 181 -5.22 -7.37 -4.19
C VAL A 181 -3.78 -7.50 -4.67
N VAL A 182 -3.50 -6.90 -5.82
CA VAL A 182 -2.14 -6.80 -6.37
C VAL A 182 -1.73 -5.33 -6.32
N ILE A 183 -0.59 -5.05 -5.69
CA ILE A 183 -0.02 -3.71 -5.57
C ILE A 183 1.33 -3.70 -6.29
N VAL A 184 1.59 -2.66 -7.06
CA VAL A 184 2.86 -2.42 -7.76
C VAL A 184 3.39 -1.05 -7.38
N ASP A 185 4.49 -1.00 -6.67
CA ASP A 185 5.17 0.23 -6.25
C ASP A 185 6.55 0.30 -6.91
N TYR A 186 6.71 1.07 -7.94
CA TYR A 186 5.72 1.78 -8.72
C TYR A 186 5.86 1.47 -10.22
N ALA A 187 4.75 1.56 -10.94
CA ALA A 187 4.61 1.04 -12.29
C ALA A 187 5.55 1.68 -13.34
N ASP A 188 6.00 2.91 -13.12
CA ASP A 188 6.89 3.60 -14.08
C ASP A 188 8.31 3.03 -14.11
N LEU A 189 8.71 2.26 -13.10
CA LEU A 189 9.99 1.56 -13.00
C LEU A 189 9.94 0.11 -13.48
N LEU A 190 8.81 -0.33 -14.03
CA LEU A 190 8.72 -1.65 -14.63
C LEU A 190 9.58 -1.75 -15.88
N ALA A 191 10.15 -2.93 -16.10
CA ALA A 191 10.87 -3.25 -17.33
C ALA A 191 10.00 -2.96 -18.56
N PRO A 192 10.58 -2.45 -19.63
CA PRO A 192 9.85 -2.21 -20.86
C PRO A 192 9.31 -3.52 -21.43
N PRO A 193 8.11 -3.52 -22.03
CA PRO A 193 7.59 -4.66 -22.72
C PRO A 193 8.46 -5.02 -23.94
N PRO A 194 8.49 -6.28 -24.36
CA PRO A 194 9.26 -6.68 -25.54
C PRO A 194 8.79 -5.92 -26.80
N GLY A 195 9.75 -5.47 -27.61
CA GLY A 195 9.52 -4.73 -28.86
C GLY A 195 10.27 -3.42 -28.93
N ARG A 196 10.35 -2.83 -30.14
CA ARG A 196 10.94 -1.49 -30.36
C ARG A 196 9.85 -0.44 -30.20
N LEU A 197 9.69 0.07 -28.99
CA LEU A 197 8.75 1.14 -28.67
C LEU A 197 9.53 2.36 -28.17
N GLU A 198 9.04 3.56 -28.41
CA GLU A 198 9.53 4.76 -27.74
C GLU A 198 9.22 4.70 -26.22
N SER A 199 10.02 5.38 -25.40
CA SER A 199 9.94 5.31 -23.94
C SER A 199 8.53 5.60 -23.41
N ARG A 200 7.83 6.57 -24.00
CA ARG A 200 6.44 6.91 -23.64
C ARG A 200 5.46 5.77 -23.95
N ASP A 201 5.64 5.11 -25.08
CA ASP A 201 4.77 4.02 -25.51
C ASP A 201 5.03 2.75 -24.67
N GLN A 202 6.27 2.54 -24.22
CA GLN A 202 6.62 1.47 -23.29
C GLN A 202 5.86 1.64 -21.96
N ILE A 203 5.86 2.84 -21.38
CA ILE A 203 5.14 3.16 -20.16
C ILE A 203 3.63 2.94 -20.38
N ASN A 204 3.06 3.51 -21.45
CA ASN A 204 1.65 3.33 -21.77
C ASN A 204 1.28 1.84 -21.93
N ARG A 205 2.15 1.07 -22.56
CA ARG A 205 1.93 -0.37 -22.74
C ARG A 205 1.96 -1.12 -21.41
N ASN A 206 2.87 -0.79 -20.51
CA ASN A 206 2.90 -1.37 -19.16
C ASN A 206 1.59 -1.10 -18.41
N TRP A 207 1.08 0.14 -18.45
CA TRP A 207 -0.21 0.48 -17.84
C TRP A 207 -1.39 -0.32 -18.42
N GLN A 208 -1.42 -0.52 -19.74
CA GLN A 208 -2.44 -1.36 -20.40
C GLN A 208 -2.33 -2.82 -19.95
N LEU A 209 -1.13 -3.36 -19.86
CA LEU A 209 -0.88 -4.72 -19.42
C LEU A 209 -1.25 -4.92 -17.94
N LEU A 210 -0.91 -3.97 -17.06
CA LEU A 210 -1.33 -3.98 -15.66
C LEU A 210 -2.86 -3.95 -15.53
N ARG A 211 -3.53 -3.09 -16.31
CA ARG A 211 -4.99 -3.06 -16.34
C ARG A 211 -5.59 -4.41 -16.76
N SER A 212 -4.96 -5.11 -17.70
CA SER A 212 -5.44 -6.43 -18.13
C SER A 212 -5.30 -7.51 -17.05
N LEU A 213 -4.40 -7.31 -16.06
CA LEU A 213 -4.28 -8.23 -14.92
C LEU A 213 -5.41 -8.10 -13.91
N SER A 214 -6.13 -6.97 -13.91
CA SER A 214 -7.24 -6.72 -12.97
C SER A 214 -8.57 -7.32 -13.43
N GLN A 215 -8.63 -7.84 -14.66
CA GLN A 215 -9.81 -8.43 -15.29
C GLN A 215 -9.76 -9.95 -15.25
#